data_a27046088bd52aa6ebd3c986001f9d74
#
_entry.id   a27046088bd52aa6ebd3c986001f9d74
#
_cell.length_a   1.000
_cell.length_b   1.000
_cell.length_c   1.000
_cell.angle_alpha   90.00
_cell.angle_beta   90.00
_cell.angle_gamma   90.00
#
_symmetry.space_group_name_H-M   'P 1'
#
loop_
_entity.id
_entity.type
_entity.pdbx_description
1 polymer ?
#
loop_
_entity_poly.entity_id
_entity_poly.type
_entity_poly.pdbx_seq_one_letter_code
_entity_poly.pdbx_strand_id
1 'polypeptide(L)'
;KAPAVAALDRLLASDPPQLMHRSYVDRITPGIIDEDFDKLAGCDWIIEAVVERLDIKKSLYQRLHHAICADCIVSSNTSTIPIRLLVEDMPTEFRQRFAITHYFNPVRYMRLMELVRGEQTKSTVINKLADFNDRILGKGVVRCSDTPGFLGNRVGVFALQVGINEAIHCGLSVEEADAIMGRPLGIPKTGVFGLYDLIGIDLMADVVASLSQILPDGDAFHEVGGDNKLISSMISNGLTGDKGKGGFYKNTTEGTKLVL
;
A
#
# COMPACT_ATOMS: atom_id res chain seq x y z
N LYS A 1 -16.97 -10.73 15.77
CA LYS A 1 -17.77 -9.62 15.14
C LYS A 1 -17.39 -8.24 15.69
N ALA A 2 -17.08 -8.10 16.99
CA ALA A 2 -16.80 -6.79 17.59
C ALA A 2 -15.73 -5.94 16.82
N PRO A 3 -14.56 -6.47 16.40
CA PRO A 3 -13.59 -5.66 15.66
C PRO A 3 -14.08 -5.21 14.28
N ALA A 4 -14.83 -6.05 13.57
CA ALA A 4 -15.38 -5.73 12.26
C ALA A 4 -16.50 -4.68 12.34
N VAL A 5 -17.35 -4.77 13.37
CA VAL A 5 -18.38 -3.75 13.65
C VAL A 5 -17.74 -2.43 14.05
N ALA A 6 -16.77 -2.44 14.97
CA ALA A 6 -16.03 -1.24 15.36
C ALA A 6 -15.29 -0.57 14.18
N ALA A 7 -14.96 -1.33 13.14
CA ALA A 7 -14.40 -0.76 11.92
C ALA A 7 -15.40 0.11 11.15
N LEU A 8 -16.70 -0.21 11.18
CA LEU A 8 -17.73 0.63 10.59
C LEU A 8 -17.87 1.97 11.34
N ASP A 9 -17.79 1.94 12.66
CA ASP A 9 -17.83 3.17 13.46
C ASP A 9 -16.63 4.07 13.14
N ARG A 10 -15.42 3.49 13.04
CA ARG A 10 -14.22 4.22 12.60
C ARG A 10 -14.36 4.77 11.19
N LEU A 11 -14.94 4.00 10.27
CA LEU A 11 -15.19 4.44 8.90
C LEU A 11 -16.11 5.67 8.84
N LEU A 12 -17.15 5.68 9.68
CA LEU A 12 -18.10 6.79 9.80
C LEU A 12 -17.51 8.04 10.48
N ALA A 13 -16.55 7.84 11.38
CA ALA A 13 -15.88 8.89 12.15
C ALA A 13 -14.62 9.42 11.48
N SER A 14 -14.17 8.81 10.36
CA SER A 14 -12.91 9.19 9.71
C SER A 14 -12.95 10.61 9.14
N ASP A 15 -11.85 11.32 9.34
CA ASP A 15 -11.57 12.62 8.72
C ASP A 15 -10.21 12.53 7.98
N PRO A 16 -10.19 12.75 6.69
CA PRO A 16 -11.32 13.02 5.77
C PRO A 16 -12.28 11.81 5.62
N PRO A 17 -13.57 12.06 5.29
CA PRO A 17 -14.60 11.01 5.21
C PRO A 17 -14.26 9.94 4.18
N GLN A 18 -14.34 8.66 4.54
CA GLN A 18 -14.05 7.54 3.64
C GLN A 18 -15.26 7.09 2.80
N LEU A 19 -16.47 7.40 3.23
CA LEU A 19 -17.70 7.15 2.47
C LEU A 19 -18.15 8.41 1.73
N MET A 20 -18.73 8.26 0.53
CA MET A 20 -19.33 9.36 -0.24
C MET A 20 -20.55 9.96 0.48
N HIS A 21 -21.32 9.10 1.15
CA HIS A 21 -22.45 9.47 1.99
C HIS A 21 -22.57 8.50 3.17
N ARG A 22 -22.95 8.99 4.34
CA ARG A 22 -23.03 8.18 5.57
C ARG A 22 -23.95 6.96 5.42
N SER A 23 -25.08 7.09 4.70
CA SER A 23 -26.03 5.98 4.48
C SER A 23 -25.44 4.81 3.69
N TYR A 24 -24.28 4.98 3.05
CA TYR A 24 -23.66 3.87 2.31
C TYR A 24 -23.07 2.81 3.24
N VAL A 25 -22.94 3.10 4.53
CA VAL A 25 -22.59 2.09 5.54
C VAL A 25 -23.57 0.92 5.55
N ASP A 26 -24.85 1.17 5.26
CA ASP A 26 -25.90 0.14 5.22
C ASP A 26 -25.67 -0.92 4.11
N ARG A 27 -24.77 -0.65 3.15
CA ARG A 27 -24.35 -1.57 2.09
C ARG A 27 -23.19 -2.47 2.52
N ILE A 28 -22.64 -2.25 3.71
CA ILE A 28 -21.47 -2.98 4.22
C ILE A 28 -21.94 -3.99 5.26
N THR A 29 -21.73 -5.26 5.01
CA THR A 29 -22.02 -6.33 5.96
C THR A 29 -20.72 -6.78 6.62
N PRO A 30 -20.49 -6.50 7.92
CA PRO A 30 -19.31 -6.98 8.62
C PRO A 30 -19.39 -8.48 8.87
N GLY A 31 -18.29 -9.18 8.70
CA GLY A 31 -18.17 -10.61 8.92
C GLY A 31 -16.88 -10.99 9.63
N ILE A 32 -16.79 -12.25 10.01
CA ILE A 32 -15.60 -12.88 10.59
C ILE A 32 -15.23 -14.06 9.70
N ILE A 33 -13.94 -14.17 9.34
CA ILE A 33 -13.44 -15.21 8.43
C ILE A 33 -13.83 -16.62 8.90
N ASP A 34 -13.82 -16.88 10.20
CA ASP A 34 -14.10 -18.22 10.74
C ASP A 34 -15.59 -18.54 10.86
N GLU A 35 -16.47 -17.53 10.94
CA GLU A 35 -17.92 -17.73 11.12
C GLU A 35 -18.72 -17.49 9.84
N ASP A 36 -18.27 -16.58 8.98
CA ASP A 36 -19.04 -16.06 7.84
C ASP A 36 -18.41 -16.42 6.49
N PHE A 37 -17.47 -17.37 6.46
CA PHE A 37 -16.69 -17.73 5.26
C PHE A 37 -17.58 -18.20 4.10
N ASP A 38 -18.65 -18.91 4.40
CA ASP A 38 -19.59 -19.43 3.40
C ASP A 38 -20.29 -18.32 2.60
N LYS A 39 -20.40 -17.11 3.16
CA LYS A 39 -20.96 -15.93 2.47
C LYS A 39 -20.15 -15.50 1.25
N LEU A 40 -18.87 -15.90 1.20
CA LEU A 40 -18.00 -15.60 0.08
C LEU A 40 -18.36 -16.35 -1.20
N ALA A 41 -19.15 -17.42 -1.11
CA ALA A 41 -19.58 -18.22 -2.27
C ALA A 41 -20.37 -17.41 -3.31
N GLY A 42 -21.07 -16.35 -2.87
CA GLY A 42 -21.86 -15.48 -3.73
C GLY A 42 -21.12 -14.23 -4.23
N CYS A 43 -19.82 -14.09 -3.95
CA CYS A 43 -19.07 -12.92 -4.35
C CYS A 43 -18.58 -13.01 -5.80
N ASP A 44 -18.66 -11.89 -6.54
CA ASP A 44 -18.09 -11.75 -7.88
C ASP A 44 -16.58 -11.47 -7.81
N TRP A 45 -16.14 -10.79 -6.75
CA TRP A 45 -14.76 -10.41 -6.53
C TRP A 45 -14.41 -10.37 -5.05
N ILE A 46 -13.27 -10.96 -4.69
CA ILE A 46 -12.70 -10.95 -3.34
C ILE A 46 -11.36 -10.21 -3.38
N ILE A 47 -11.23 -9.20 -2.52
CA ILE A 47 -9.98 -8.49 -2.31
C ILE A 47 -9.40 -8.94 -0.97
N GLU A 48 -8.25 -9.61 -1.02
CA GLU A 48 -7.52 -10.02 0.17
C GLU A 48 -6.62 -8.85 0.64
N ALA A 49 -6.74 -8.50 1.90
CA ALA A 49 -5.94 -7.47 2.56
C ALA A 49 -5.57 -7.89 4.00
N VAL A 50 -5.26 -9.17 4.20
CA VAL A 50 -4.79 -9.68 5.50
C VAL A 50 -3.33 -9.27 5.74
N VAL A 51 -2.82 -9.60 6.94
CA VAL A 51 -1.42 -9.30 7.30
C VAL A 51 -0.43 -9.77 6.21
N GLU A 52 0.64 -8.99 5.99
CA GLU A 52 1.61 -9.19 4.92
C GLU A 52 2.57 -10.35 5.24
N ARG A 53 2.00 -11.56 5.33
CA ARG A 53 2.70 -12.80 5.59
C ARG A 53 2.29 -13.86 4.57
N LEU A 54 3.28 -14.40 3.86
CA LEU A 54 3.07 -15.35 2.76
C LEU A 54 2.33 -16.63 3.20
N ASP A 55 2.69 -17.19 4.35
CA ASP A 55 2.08 -18.39 4.92
C ASP A 55 0.58 -18.21 5.22
N ILE A 56 0.23 -17.06 5.80
CA ILE A 56 -1.16 -16.71 6.13
C ILE A 56 -1.98 -16.54 4.84
N LYS A 57 -1.44 -15.80 3.86
CA LYS A 57 -2.11 -15.58 2.58
C LYS A 57 -2.33 -16.89 1.82
N LYS A 58 -1.32 -17.75 1.73
CA LYS A 58 -1.43 -19.08 1.09
C LYS A 58 -2.50 -19.95 1.77
N SER A 59 -2.51 -20.02 3.09
CA SER A 59 -3.54 -20.74 3.84
C SER A 59 -4.95 -20.23 3.54
N LEU A 60 -5.12 -18.90 3.46
CA LEU A 60 -6.39 -18.29 3.10
C LEU A 60 -6.81 -18.64 1.67
N TYR A 61 -5.89 -18.62 0.70
CA TYR A 61 -6.21 -18.95 -0.70
C TYR A 61 -6.63 -20.40 -0.88
N GLN A 62 -6.03 -21.34 -0.15
CA GLN A 62 -6.48 -22.73 -0.13
C GLN A 62 -7.94 -22.84 0.34
N ARG A 63 -8.30 -22.15 1.41
CA ARG A 63 -9.68 -22.10 1.90
C ARG A 63 -10.62 -21.46 0.86
N LEU A 64 -10.22 -20.34 0.27
CA LEU A 64 -11.00 -19.60 -0.73
C LEU A 64 -11.29 -20.47 -1.96
N HIS A 65 -10.31 -21.23 -2.45
CA HIS A 65 -10.47 -22.07 -3.63
C HIS A 65 -11.66 -23.04 -3.52
N HIS A 66 -11.90 -23.57 -2.32
CA HIS A 66 -12.99 -24.52 -2.07
C HIS A 66 -14.33 -23.84 -1.76
N ALA A 67 -14.34 -22.55 -1.40
CA ALA A 67 -15.54 -21.86 -0.92
C ALA A 67 -16.20 -20.97 -1.97
N ILE A 68 -15.47 -20.52 -2.98
CA ILE A 68 -15.93 -19.50 -3.93
C ILE A 68 -16.32 -20.10 -5.28
N CYS A 69 -17.23 -19.43 -5.99
CA CYS A 69 -17.66 -19.87 -7.32
C CYS A 69 -16.48 -19.80 -8.34
N ALA A 70 -16.61 -20.55 -9.44
CA ALA A 70 -15.58 -20.67 -10.47
C ALA A 70 -15.26 -19.33 -11.16
N ASP A 71 -16.24 -18.43 -11.26
CA ASP A 71 -16.10 -17.14 -11.94
C ASP A 71 -15.69 -16.00 -11.00
N CYS A 72 -15.61 -16.26 -9.69
CA CYS A 72 -15.19 -15.26 -8.71
C CYS A 72 -13.74 -14.88 -8.94
N ILE A 73 -13.46 -13.58 -9.10
CA ILE A 73 -12.11 -13.04 -9.19
C ILE A 73 -11.53 -12.95 -7.78
N VAL A 74 -10.25 -13.29 -7.62
CA VAL A 74 -9.52 -13.07 -6.38
C VAL A 74 -8.38 -12.12 -6.65
N SER A 75 -8.23 -11.11 -5.81
CA SER A 75 -7.05 -10.24 -5.86
C SER A 75 -6.46 -10.01 -4.48
N SER A 76 -5.15 -9.79 -4.41
CA SER A 76 -4.47 -9.37 -3.19
C SER A 76 -4.16 -7.87 -3.24
N ASN A 77 -4.21 -7.22 -2.10
CA ASN A 77 -3.74 -5.83 -1.92
C ASN A 77 -2.30 -5.79 -1.39
N THR A 78 -1.54 -6.87 -1.55
CA THR A 78 -0.11 -6.91 -1.17
C THR A 78 0.67 -5.79 -1.84
N SER A 79 1.66 -5.26 -1.14
CA SER A 79 2.56 -4.21 -1.66
C SER A 79 3.89 -4.77 -2.15
N THR A 80 4.25 -6.01 -1.73
CA THR A 80 5.62 -6.51 -1.91
C THR A 80 5.70 -7.96 -2.38
N ILE A 81 4.72 -8.82 -2.04
CA ILE A 81 4.81 -10.25 -2.32
C ILE A 81 4.40 -10.53 -3.78
N PRO A 82 5.30 -11.07 -4.62
CA PRO A 82 4.99 -11.41 -6.01
C PRO A 82 3.87 -12.45 -6.14
N ILE A 83 3.05 -12.33 -7.20
CA ILE A 83 1.95 -13.27 -7.50
C ILE A 83 2.46 -14.70 -7.57
N ARG A 84 3.63 -14.92 -8.22
CA ARG A 84 4.21 -16.25 -8.38
C ARG A 84 4.38 -17.00 -7.04
N LEU A 85 4.74 -16.28 -5.95
CA LEU A 85 4.87 -16.86 -4.62
C LEU A 85 3.52 -17.06 -3.94
N LEU A 86 2.58 -16.12 -4.14
CA LEU A 86 1.26 -16.17 -3.52
C LEU A 86 0.45 -17.37 -3.99
N VAL A 87 0.58 -17.74 -5.26
CA VAL A 87 -0.27 -18.76 -5.89
C VAL A 87 0.47 -19.98 -6.41
N GLU A 88 1.74 -20.20 -6.00
CA GLU A 88 2.55 -21.32 -6.49
C GLU A 88 1.91 -22.69 -6.22
N ASP A 89 1.24 -22.85 -5.06
CA ASP A 89 0.58 -24.08 -4.64
C ASP A 89 -0.89 -24.15 -5.08
N MET A 90 -1.37 -23.15 -5.83
CA MET A 90 -2.78 -23.09 -6.25
C MET A 90 -2.97 -23.76 -7.62
N PRO A 91 -4.15 -24.37 -7.86
CA PRO A 91 -4.47 -24.97 -9.15
C PRO A 91 -4.60 -23.91 -10.25
N THR A 92 -4.43 -24.34 -11.50
CA THR A 92 -4.41 -23.46 -12.68
C THR A 92 -5.65 -22.57 -12.79
N GLU A 93 -6.84 -23.11 -12.52
CA GLU A 93 -8.09 -22.33 -12.55
C GLU A 93 -8.13 -21.21 -11.52
N PHE A 94 -7.51 -21.38 -10.36
CA PHE A 94 -7.36 -20.30 -9.38
C PHE A 94 -6.37 -19.25 -9.86
N ARG A 95 -5.19 -19.66 -10.36
CA ARG A 95 -4.17 -18.75 -10.89
C ARG A 95 -4.68 -17.90 -12.05
N GLN A 96 -5.54 -18.49 -12.91
CA GLN A 96 -6.12 -17.80 -14.05
C GLN A 96 -7.07 -16.65 -13.68
N ARG A 97 -7.62 -16.65 -12.46
CA ARG A 97 -8.54 -15.63 -11.96
C ARG A 97 -7.95 -14.80 -10.81
N PHE A 98 -6.65 -14.94 -10.57
CA PHE A 98 -5.93 -14.20 -9.53
C PHE A 98 -5.15 -13.02 -10.12
N ALA A 99 -5.14 -11.87 -9.41
CA ALA A 99 -4.36 -10.68 -9.75
C ALA A 99 -3.93 -9.96 -8.47
N ILE A 100 -3.11 -8.91 -8.58
CA ILE A 100 -2.96 -7.93 -7.51
C ILE A 100 -3.68 -6.65 -7.92
N THR A 101 -4.44 -6.10 -6.97
CA THR A 101 -5.05 -4.76 -7.03
C THR A 101 -4.51 -3.97 -5.87
N HIS A 102 -3.40 -3.26 -6.09
CA HIS A 102 -2.72 -2.51 -5.05
C HIS A 102 -3.26 -1.08 -4.99
N TYR A 103 -3.95 -0.77 -3.91
CA TYR A 103 -4.51 0.55 -3.64
C TYR A 103 -3.61 1.31 -2.66
N PHE A 104 -3.54 2.62 -2.86
CA PHE A 104 -2.80 3.51 -1.98
C PHE A 104 -3.73 4.15 -0.95
N ASN A 105 -3.26 4.27 0.29
CA ASN A 105 -4.02 4.84 1.39
C ASN A 105 -3.86 6.38 1.42
N PRO A 106 -4.93 7.15 1.65
CA PRO A 106 -6.34 6.74 1.85
C PRO A 106 -7.02 6.35 0.53
N VAL A 107 -7.58 5.13 0.50
CA VAL A 107 -8.08 4.49 -0.74
C VAL A 107 -9.06 5.35 -1.51
N ARG A 108 -9.96 6.08 -0.83
CA ARG A 108 -10.94 6.94 -1.48
C ARG A 108 -10.30 8.09 -2.27
N TYR A 109 -9.23 8.67 -1.76
CA TYR A 109 -8.64 9.91 -2.29
C TYR A 109 -7.48 9.65 -3.24
N MET A 110 -6.72 8.60 -2.98
CA MET A 110 -5.61 8.22 -3.85
C MET A 110 -6.14 7.63 -5.16
N ARG A 111 -5.84 8.30 -6.27
CA ARG A 111 -6.31 7.84 -7.58
C ARG A 111 -5.51 6.68 -8.13
N LEU A 112 -4.23 6.60 -7.81
CA LEU A 112 -3.36 5.52 -8.29
C LEU A 112 -3.85 4.17 -7.78
N MET A 113 -4.00 3.21 -8.70
CA MET A 113 -4.19 1.80 -8.42
C MET A 113 -3.32 0.98 -9.37
N GLU A 114 -2.48 0.14 -8.81
CA GLU A 114 -1.63 -0.76 -9.58
C GLU A 114 -2.35 -2.09 -9.79
N LEU A 115 -2.46 -2.47 -11.05
CA LEU A 115 -3.04 -3.74 -11.46
C LEU A 115 -1.94 -4.65 -11.97
N VAL A 116 -1.59 -5.65 -11.17
CA VAL A 116 -0.50 -6.57 -11.50
C VAL A 116 -1.07 -7.88 -12.04
N ARG A 117 -0.54 -8.30 -13.18
CA ARG A 117 -0.91 -9.54 -13.84
C ARG A 117 0.09 -10.64 -13.50
N GLY A 118 -0.39 -11.78 -13.02
CA GLY A 118 0.40 -13.00 -12.94
C GLY A 118 0.56 -13.68 -14.32
N GLU A 119 1.52 -14.57 -14.43
CA GLU A 119 1.84 -15.28 -15.69
C GLU A 119 0.59 -16.00 -16.27
N GLN A 120 -0.21 -16.63 -15.42
CA GLN A 120 -1.39 -17.38 -15.84
C GLN A 120 -2.70 -16.59 -15.78
N THR A 121 -2.68 -15.36 -15.27
CA THR A 121 -3.90 -14.55 -15.15
C THR A 121 -4.52 -14.29 -16.51
N LYS A 122 -5.79 -14.62 -16.70
CA LYS A 122 -6.54 -14.37 -17.95
C LYS A 122 -6.64 -12.88 -18.23
N SER A 123 -6.46 -12.52 -19.51
CA SER A 123 -6.62 -11.12 -19.96
C SER A 123 -8.03 -10.58 -19.70
N THR A 124 -9.05 -11.44 -19.75
CA THR A 124 -10.43 -11.06 -19.42
C THR A 124 -10.60 -10.62 -17.97
N VAL A 125 -9.88 -11.25 -17.02
CA VAL A 125 -9.86 -10.86 -15.60
C VAL A 125 -9.21 -9.48 -15.44
N ILE A 126 -8.04 -9.29 -16.03
CA ILE A 126 -7.33 -8.00 -15.98
C ILE A 126 -8.16 -6.88 -16.60
N ASN A 127 -8.82 -7.12 -17.73
CA ASN A 127 -9.66 -6.13 -18.38
C ASN A 127 -10.89 -5.78 -17.52
N LYS A 128 -11.55 -6.79 -16.94
CA LYS A 128 -12.71 -6.59 -16.03
C LYS A 128 -12.32 -5.78 -14.81
N LEU A 129 -11.18 -6.10 -14.18
CA LEU A 129 -10.67 -5.34 -13.03
C LEU A 129 -10.27 -3.91 -13.41
N ALA A 130 -9.58 -3.73 -14.54
CA ALA A 130 -9.19 -2.41 -15.02
C ALA A 130 -10.42 -1.53 -15.30
N ASP A 131 -11.40 -2.06 -16.03
CA ASP A 131 -12.61 -1.33 -16.41
C ASP A 131 -13.46 -0.93 -15.19
N PHE A 132 -13.62 -1.85 -14.24
CA PHE A 132 -14.34 -1.57 -12.99
C PHE A 132 -13.63 -0.47 -12.16
N ASN A 133 -12.32 -0.60 -11.98
CA ASN A 133 -11.55 0.36 -11.18
C ASN A 133 -11.52 1.75 -11.83
N ASP A 134 -11.35 1.82 -13.14
CA ASP A 134 -11.32 3.10 -13.88
C ASP A 134 -12.71 3.74 -13.92
N ARG A 135 -13.72 3.04 -14.43
CA ARG A 135 -15.04 3.63 -14.72
C ARG A 135 -15.95 3.75 -13.50
N ILE A 136 -15.90 2.78 -12.58
CA ILE A 136 -16.80 2.73 -11.42
C ILE A 136 -16.16 3.38 -10.21
N LEU A 137 -14.88 3.05 -9.92
CA LEU A 137 -14.19 3.59 -8.76
C LEU A 137 -13.41 4.89 -9.05
N GLY A 138 -13.27 5.29 -10.31
CA GLY A 138 -12.57 6.51 -10.71
C GLY A 138 -11.06 6.48 -10.45
N LYS A 139 -10.46 5.28 -10.47
CA LYS A 139 -9.03 5.08 -10.26
C LYS A 139 -8.24 5.35 -11.54
N GLY A 140 -7.03 5.86 -11.39
CA GLY A 140 -6.02 5.83 -12.45
C GLY A 140 -5.33 4.47 -12.42
N VAL A 141 -5.77 3.56 -13.27
CA VAL A 141 -5.27 2.18 -13.30
C VAL A 141 -3.97 2.11 -14.06
N VAL A 142 -2.90 1.66 -13.38
CA VAL A 142 -1.59 1.41 -13.98
C VAL A 142 -1.37 -0.09 -14.03
N ARG A 143 -1.15 -0.64 -15.23
CA ARG A 143 -0.83 -2.06 -15.41
C ARG A 143 0.65 -2.28 -15.15
N CYS A 144 0.96 -3.07 -14.15
CA CYS A 144 2.31 -3.35 -13.70
C CYS A 144 2.72 -4.80 -13.98
N SER A 145 4.00 -5.02 -14.13
CA SER A 145 4.60 -6.36 -14.10
C SER A 145 4.66 -6.88 -12.66
N ASP A 146 4.71 -8.22 -12.51
CA ASP A 146 4.89 -8.89 -11.21
C ASP A 146 6.34 -8.79 -10.74
N THR A 147 6.77 -7.56 -10.46
CA THR A 147 8.12 -7.24 -9.97
C THR A 147 8.05 -6.70 -8.55
N PRO A 148 9.07 -6.89 -7.73
CA PRO A 148 9.09 -6.41 -6.34
C PRO A 148 8.84 -4.90 -6.25
N GLY A 149 7.88 -4.50 -5.39
CA GLY A 149 7.49 -3.11 -5.21
C GLY A 149 6.71 -2.48 -6.37
N PHE A 150 6.36 -3.25 -7.39
CA PHE A 150 5.61 -2.88 -8.61
C PHE A 150 6.18 -1.62 -9.27
N LEU A 151 5.39 -0.56 -9.43
CA LEU A 151 5.83 0.71 -10.01
C LEU A 151 5.88 1.82 -8.96
N GLY A 152 4.81 2.02 -8.20
CA GLY A 152 4.66 3.15 -7.30
C GLY A 152 5.69 3.15 -6.17
N ASN A 153 5.85 2.01 -5.50
CA ASN A 153 6.88 1.89 -4.46
C ASN A 153 8.28 1.95 -5.06
N ARG A 154 8.53 1.28 -6.21
CA ARG A 154 9.84 1.31 -6.88
C ARG A 154 10.29 2.73 -7.19
N VAL A 155 9.45 3.49 -7.90
CA VAL A 155 9.77 4.85 -8.32
C VAL A 155 9.72 5.83 -7.15
N GLY A 156 8.67 5.73 -6.32
CA GLY A 156 8.44 6.65 -5.21
C GLY A 156 9.52 6.54 -4.14
N VAL A 157 9.81 5.32 -3.68
CA VAL A 157 10.82 5.10 -2.63
C VAL A 157 12.22 5.44 -3.14
N PHE A 158 12.54 5.09 -4.40
CA PHE A 158 13.81 5.50 -5.02
C PHE A 158 13.97 7.03 -5.02
N ALA A 159 12.97 7.76 -5.50
CA ALA A 159 13.00 9.22 -5.55
C ALA A 159 13.13 9.84 -4.15
N LEU A 160 12.44 9.28 -3.15
CA LEU A 160 12.54 9.74 -1.76
C LEU A 160 13.93 9.48 -1.18
N GLN A 161 14.54 8.31 -1.44
CA GLN A 161 15.92 8.03 -1.00
C GLN A 161 16.93 8.96 -1.64
N VAL A 162 16.84 9.19 -2.95
CA VAL A 162 17.67 10.20 -3.64
C VAL A 162 17.51 11.56 -2.96
N GLY A 163 16.27 11.98 -2.71
CA GLY A 163 15.99 13.27 -2.11
C GLY A 163 16.59 13.45 -0.73
N ILE A 164 16.49 12.45 0.14
CA ILE A 164 17.10 12.49 1.48
C ILE A 164 18.63 12.53 1.37
N ASN A 165 19.22 11.66 0.56
CA ASN A 165 20.66 11.57 0.41
C ASN A 165 21.25 12.89 -0.14
N GLU A 166 20.62 13.47 -1.16
CA GLU A 166 21.07 14.73 -1.74
C GLU A 166 20.85 15.91 -0.80
N ALA A 167 19.76 15.95 -0.03
CA ALA A 167 19.56 16.98 0.98
C ALA A 167 20.68 16.96 2.03
N ILE A 168 21.04 15.78 2.53
CA ILE A 168 22.15 15.60 3.48
C ILE A 168 23.49 15.99 2.83
N HIS A 169 23.76 15.53 1.60
CA HIS A 169 24.98 15.81 0.87
C HIS A 169 25.19 17.31 0.64
N CYS A 170 24.12 18.02 0.27
CA CYS A 170 24.14 19.47 0.03
C CYS A 170 24.06 20.31 1.31
N GLY A 171 23.89 19.70 2.48
CA GLY A 171 23.77 20.42 3.76
C GLY A 171 22.48 21.25 3.87
N LEU A 172 21.41 20.85 3.18
CA LEU A 172 20.13 21.55 3.24
C LEU A 172 19.41 21.25 4.57
N SER A 173 18.69 22.24 5.07
CA SER A 173 17.72 21.99 6.14
C SER A 173 16.52 21.18 5.63
N VAL A 174 15.77 20.59 6.55
CA VAL A 174 14.56 19.81 6.23
C VAL A 174 13.55 20.65 5.45
N GLU A 175 13.35 21.92 5.88
CA GLU A 175 12.41 22.86 5.24
C GLU A 175 12.87 23.28 3.85
N GLU A 176 14.18 23.52 3.66
CA GLU A 176 14.75 23.89 2.36
C GLU A 176 14.56 22.73 1.37
N ALA A 177 14.90 21.51 1.79
CA ALA A 177 14.74 20.33 0.98
C ALA A 177 13.26 20.09 0.60
N ASP A 178 12.34 20.19 1.55
CA ASP A 178 10.90 20.01 1.28
C ASP A 178 10.33 21.14 0.43
N ALA A 179 10.82 22.36 0.56
CA ALA A 179 10.42 23.47 -0.30
C ALA A 179 10.85 23.27 -1.75
N ILE A 180 12.04 22.73 -1.99
CA ILE A 180 12.57 22.42 -3.33
C ILE A 180 11.88 21.19 -3.90
N MET A 181 11.84 20.11 -3.13
CA MET A 181 11.38 18.80 -3.57
C MET A 181 9.87 18.56 -3.33
N GLY A 182 9.10 19.63 -3.23
CA GLY A 182 7.66 19.59 -3.11
C GLY A 182 6.96 20.06 -4.39
N ARG A 183 6.10 21.07 -4.24
CA ARG A 183 5.31 21.62 -5.35
C ARG A 183 6.10 22.04 -6.59
N PRO A 184 7.31 22.63 -6.49
CA PRO A 184 8.09 23.03 -7.66
C PRO A 184 8.42 21.85 -8.60
N LEU A 185 8.59 20.65 -8.05
CA LEU A 185 8.85 19.41 -8.81
C LEU A 185 7.57 18.62 -9.18
N GLY A 186 6.39 19.18 -8.91
CA GLY A 186 5.13 18.47 -9.13
C GLY A 186 4.84 17.35 -8.10
N ILE A 187 5.61 17.31 -7.01
CA ILE A 187 5.44 16.39 -5.89
C ILE A 187 4.44 17.02 -4.89
N PRO A 188 3.74 16.22 -4.06
CA PRO A 188 2.88 16.75 -3.02
C PRO A 188 3.56 17.78 -2.12
N LYS A 189 2.77 18.71 -1.57
CA LYS A 189 3.26 19.81 -0.71
C LYS A 189 4.04 19.35 0.53
N THR A 190 3.96 18.09 0.87
CA THR A 190 4.69 17.48 1.98
C THR A 190 6.20 17.51 1.77
N GLY A 191 6.66 17.57 0.52
CA GLY A 191 8.05 17.32 0.20
C GLY A 191 8.48 15.87 0.51
N VAL A 192 9.76 15.66 0.74
CA VAL A 192 10.36 14.36 1.03
C VAL A 192 10.23 13.99 2.51
N PHE A 193 10.72 14.89 3.39
CA PHE A 193 10.77 14.65 4.82
C PHE A 193 9.38 14.64 5.46
N GLY A 194 8.53 15.59 5.08
CA GLY A 194 7.14 15.59 5.53
C GLY A 194 6.33 14.39 5.01
N LEU A 195 6.71 13.81 3.88
CA LEU A 195 6.08 12.56 3.38
C LEU A 195 6.53 11.35 4.21
N TYR A 196 7.80 11.30 4.63
CA TYR A 196 8.28 10.29 5.56
C TYR A 196 7.52 10.32 6.89
N ASP A 197 7.29 11.52 7.44
CA ASP A 197 6.52 11.70 8.66
C ASP A 197 5.07 11.22 8.51
N LEU A 198 4.45 11.54 7.38
CA LEU A 198 3.07 11.17 7.09
C LEU A 198 2.89 9.65 6.94
N ILE A 199 3.81 8.97 6.25
CA ILE A 199 3.78 7.51 6.03
C ILE A 199 4.17 6.78 7.31
N GLY A 200 5.17 7.28 7.98
CA GLY A 200 5.85 6.70 9.13
C GLY A 200 7.28 6.29 8.79
N ILE A 201 8.21 6.86 9.51
CA ILE A 201 9.66 6.70 9.28
C ILE A 201 10.08 5.23 9.41
N ASP A 202 9.55 4.52 10.40
CA ASP A 202 9.76 3.08 10.62
C ASP A 202 9.22 2.24 9.45
N LEU A 203 8.00 2.51 8.99
CA LEU A 203 7.43 1.82 7.84
C LEU A 203 8.24 2.05 6.56
N MET A 204 8.72 3.29 6.36
CA MET A 204 9.58 3.59 5.22
C MET A 204 10.92 2.86 5.30
N ALA A 205 11.52 2.76 6.49
CA ALA A 205 12.74 1.99 6.70
C ALA A 205 12.53 0.49 6.37
N ASP A 206 11.41 -0.08 6.80
CA ASP A 206 11.04 -1.48 6.49
C ASP A 206 10.87 -1.68 4.97
N VAL A 207 10.23 -0.74 4.28
CA VAL A 207 10.06 -0.80 2.82
C VAL A 207 11.41 -0.71 2.10
N VAL A 208 12.30 0.20 2.51
CA VAL A 208 13.66 0.31 1.96
C VAL A 208 14.45 -0.96 2.17
N ALA A 209 14.45 -1.51 3.39
CA ALA A 209 15.12 -2.76 3.72
C ALA A 209 14.57 -3.94 2.91
N SER A 210 13.25 -4.03 2.76
CA SER A 210 12.60 -5.06 1.95
C SER A 210 13.01 -4.95 0.48
N LEU A 211 12.96 -3.76 -0.12
CA LEU A 211 13.39 -3.57 -1.50
C LEU A 211 14.87 -3.91 -1.70
N SER A 212 15.75 -3.51 -0.78
CA SER A 212 17.17 -3.84 -0.84
C SER A 212 17.45 -5.36 -0.80
N GLN A 213 16.58 -6.13 -0.14
CA GLN A 213 16.74 -7.59 -0.06
C GLN A 213 16.21 -8.34 -1.28
N ILE A 214 15.18 -7.82 -1.95
CA ILE A 214 14.47 -8.55 -3.00
C ILE A 214 14.82 -8.10 -4.42
N LEU A 215 15.44 -6.93 -4.57
CA LEU A 215 15.86 -6.42 -5.86
C LEU A 215 17.17 -7.09 -6.32
N PRO A 216 17.37 -7.27 -7.64
CA PRO A 216 18.62 -7.81 -8.17
C PRO A 216 19.85 -6.97 -7.78
N ASP A 217 21.00 -7.60 -7.57
CA ASP A 217 22.25 -6.93 -7.15
C ASP A 217 22.67 -5.74 -8.03
N GLY A 218 22.34 -5.75 -9.31
CA GLY A 218 22.65 -4.66 -10.24
C GLY A 218 21.61 -3.56 -10.32
N ASP A 219 20.61 -3.57 -9.42
CA ASP A 219 19.56 -2.55 -9.43
C ASP A 219 20.08 -1.23 -8.86
N ALA A 220 19.78 -0.11 -9.53
CA ALA A 220 20.19 1.22 -9.08
C ALA A 220 19.68 1.59 -7.68
N PHE A 221 18.66 0.89 -7.18
CA PHE A 221 18.16 1.10 -5.82
C PHE A 221 19.25 0.86 -4.76
N HIS A 222 20.18 -0.06 -4.99
CA HIS A 222 21.27 -0.35 -4.06
C HIS A 222 22.25 0.81 -3.85
N GLU A 223 22.30 1.75 -4.80
CA GLU A 223 23.13 2.97 -4.67
C GLU A 223 22.52 3.97 -3.68
N VAL A 224 21.20 3.92 -3.47
CA VAL A 224 20.47 4.92 -2.66
C VAL A 224 19.76 4.32 -1.43
N GLY A 225 19.44 3.04 -1.45
CA GLY A 225 18.66 2.32 -0.42
C GLY A 225 19.51 1.77 0.75
N GLY A 226 20.69 2.37 0.99
CA GLY A 226 21.57 1.96 2.10
C GLY A 226 21.01 2.32 3.49
N ASP A 227 21.65 1.73 4.52
CA ASP A 227 21.31 2.06 5.93
C ASP A 227 21.61 3.54 6.21
N ASN A 228 20.56 4.28 6.54
CA ASN A 228 20.66 5.70 6.87
C ASN A 228 20.70 5.86 8.40
N LYS A 229 21.87 6.21 8.94
CA LYS A 229 22.10 6.38 10.39
C LYS A 229 21.16 7.39 11.04
N LEU A 230 20.74 8.43 10.30
CA LEU A 230 19.78 9.41 10.80
C LEU A 230 18.43 8.74 11.04
N ILE A 231 17.92 8.00 10.05
CA ILE A 231 16.66 7.29 10.13
C ILE A 231 16.67 6.26 11.28
N SER A 232 17.73 5.45 11.36
CA SER A 232 17.88 4.43 12.43
C SER A 232 17.93 5.07 13.82
N SER A 233 18.61 6.21 13.96
CA SER A 233 18.66 7.00 15.21
C SER A 233 17.28 7.55 15.59
N MET A 234 16.56 8.12 14.63
CA MET A 234 15.20 8.65 14.86
C MET A 234 14.26 7.55 15.36
N ILE A 235 14.24 6.39 14.69
CA ILE A 235 13.40 5.25 15.10
C ILE A 235 13.75 4.80 16.53
N SER A 236 15.03 4.67 16.85
CA SER A 236 15.50 4.26 18.19
C SER A 236 15.05 5.23 19.30
N ASN A 237 14.88 6.51 18.98
CA ASN A 237 14.37 7.54 19.88
C ASN A 237 12.85 7.66 19.89
N GLY A 238 12.14 6.84 19.13
CA GLY A 238 10.68 6.87 19.02
C GLY A 238 10.13 7.99 18.15
N LEU A 239 11.01 8.60 17.31
CA LEU A 239 10.64 9.60 16.32
C LEU A 239 10.24 8.86 15.02
N THR A 240 8.99 8.44 14.96
CA THR A 240 8.45 7.61 13.86
C THR A 240 7.46 8.36 12.96
N GLY A 241 7.47 9.68 13.01
CA GLY A 241 6.59 10.56 12.23
C GLY A 241 5.31 10.93 12.95
N ASP A 242 4.28 11.31 12.19
CA ASP A 242 3.00 11.83 12.71
C ASP A 242 2.26 10.82 13.64
N LYS A 243 2.54 9.54 13.55
CA LYS A 243 1.99 8.48 14.41
C LYS A 243 2.74 8.28 15.74
N GLY A 244 3.95 8.85 15.85
CA GLY A 244 4.85 8.71 17.00
C GLY A 244 4.96 9.99 17.84
N LYS A 245 6.13 10.16 18.47
CA LYS A 245 6.43 11.37 19.25
C LYS A 245 6.75 12.60 18.39
N GLY A 246 6.77 12.44 17.08
CA GLY A 246 7.22 13.37 16.04
C GLY A 246 8.10 12.64 15.04
N GLY A 247 8.63 13.35 14.08
CA GLY A 247 9.52 12.85 13.05
C GLY A 247 10.57 13.91 12.69
N PHE A 248 10.70 14.21 11.42
CA PHE A 248 11.46 15.40 10.97
C PHE A 248 10.75 16.70 11.38
N TYR A 249 9.44 16.61 11.52
CA TYR A 249 8.59 17.67 12.03
C TYR A 249 7.83 17.21 13.26
N LYS A 250 7.44 18.18 14.09
CA LYS A 250 6.54 17.99 15.22
C LYS A 250 5.33 18.91 15.08
N ASN A 251 4.15 18.35 15.17
CA ASN A 251 2.92 19.14 15.22
C ASN A 251 2.83 19.84 16.59
N THR A 252 2.59 21.14 16.57
CA THR A 252 2.29 21.90 17.79
C THR A 252 0.79 21.86 18.08
N THR A 253 0.42 22.21 19.31
CA THR A 253 -0.99 22.37 19.71
C THR A 253 -1.74 23.43 18.90
N GLU A 254 -1.03 24.35 18.27
CA GLU A 254 -1.55 25.43 17.43
C GLU A 254 -1.63 25.03 15.94
N GLY A 255 -1.32 23.78 15.60
CA GLY A 255 -1.36 23.28 14.24
C GLY A 255 -0.18 23.68 13.36
N THR A 256 0.86 24.31 13.93
CA THR A 256 2.12 24.63 13.24
C THR A 256 3.05 23.41 13.30
N LYS A 257 3.79 23.16 12.22
CA LYS A 257 4.85 22.15 12.23
C LYS A 257 6.18 22.83 12.61
N LEU A 258 6.87 22.26 13.60
CA LEU A 258 8.24 22.63 13.96
C LEU A 258 9.19 21.53 13.47
N VAL A 259 10.36 21.91 12.98
CA VAL A 259 11.46 20.97 12.71
C VAL A 259 12.04 20.49 14.04
N LEU A 260 12.33 19.20 14.15
CA LEU A 260 12.96 18.59 15.32
C LEU A 260 14.48 18.54 15.18
#